data_eab74d5869095244291ae05263eb2e48
#
_entry.id   eab74d5869095244291ae05263eb2e48
#
_cell.length_a   1.000
_cell.length_b   1.000
_cell.length_c   1.000
_cell.angle_alpha   90.00
_cell.angle_beta   90.00
_cell.angle_gamma   90.00
#
_symmetry.space_group_name_H-M   'P 1'
#
loop_
_entity.id
_entity.type
_entity.pdbx_description
1 polymer ?
#
loop_
_entity_poly.entity_id
_entity_poly.type
_entity_poly.pdbx_seq_one_letter_code
_entity_poly.pdbx_strand_id
1 'polypeptide(L)'
;PGTNTDTDTDAGGRQLKRDMIRSLETKEVVVYSGHSGPFWGFSLANWKKTDEGELDDNEIATLSLPSYYQVILTEGCETYALGNAFYANPAKDRRTNLDIITTTTYSTSMDGDPVKDFLTAMVGTSDSGAHMPVTYGELMRDLDWNTWDTAMYGVHGIDDNPHLHPYAEPEHFCSPCMSDWDCGSSWNANFCLNLGTDGQFCAAECTGDDGCPDGYTCAAVARNNTLSGRACVPESFSCTHNTKP
;
A
#
# COMPACT_ATOMS: atom_id res chain seq x y z
N PRO A 1 13.64 -19.34 25.76
CA PRO A 1 12.99 -18.10 25.52
C PRO A 1 13.68 -17.08 26.34
N GLY A 2 14.44 -16.33 25.70
CA GLY A 2 15.62 -15.88 26.29
C GLY A 2 15.54 -14.49 26.77
N THR A 3 16.26 -14.31 27.75
CA THR A 3 16.81 -13.04 28.25
C THR A 3 17.37 -12.13 27.15
N ASN A 4 17.56 -12.64 25.92
CA ASN A 4 18.07 -11.88 24.77
C ASN A 4 17.04 -10.99 24.08
N THR A 5 15.75 -11.10 24.43
CA THR A 5 14.66 -10.28 23.92
C THR A 5 14.00 -9.44 25.03
N ASP A 6 14.67 -9.33 26.17
CA ASP A 6 14.23 -8.45 27.25
C ASP A 6 14.40 -6.99 26.79
N THR A 7 13.29 -6.28 26.62
CA THR A 7 13.27 -4.90 26.13
C THR A 7 13.91 -3.89 27.10
N ASP A 8 14.18 -4.30 28.33
CA ASP A 8 14.76 -3.44 29.37
C ASP A 8 16.29 -3.57 29.48
N THR A 9 16.92 -4.36 28.61
CA THR A 9 18.36 -4.62 28.65
C THR A 9 19.06 -4.23 27.34
N ASP A 10 20.32 -3.84 27.43
CA ASP A 10 21.17 -3.55 26.27
C ASP A 10 21.30 -4.75 25.33
N ALA A 11 21.40 -5.96 25.90
CA ALA A 11 21.47 -7.18 25.09
C ALA A 11 20.18 -7.44 24.33
N GLY A 12 19.03 -7.21 24.96
CA GLY A 12 17.72 -7.30 24.34
C GLY A 12 17.52 -6.22 23.27
N GLY A 13 17.88 -4.98 23.57
CA GLY A 13 17.83 -3.86 22.62
C GLY A 13 18.63 -4.15 21.35
N ARG A 14 19.89 -4.58 21.51
CA ARG A 14 20.75 -5.01 20.38
C ARG A 14 20.15 -6.18 19.58
N GLN A 15 19.49 -7.12 20.25
CA GLN A 15 18.85 -8.23 19.53
C GLN A 15 17.67 -7.74 18.69
N LEU A 16 16.78 -6.94 19.28
CA LEU A 16 15.62 -6.38 18.59
C LEU A 16 16.02 -5.53 17.39
N LYS A 17 17.06 -4.70 17.55
CA LYS A 17 17.62 -3.91 16.45
C LYS A 17 18.13 -4.81 15.31
N ARG A 18 18.90 -5.86 15.61
CA ARG A 18 19.36 -6.82 14.59
C ARG A 18 18.22 -7.53 13.88
N ASP A 19 17.18 -7.90 14.63
CA ASP A 19 16.03 -8.62 14.08
C ASP A 19 15.20 -7.70 13.17
N MET A 20 15.04 -6.42 13.53
CA MET A 20 14.40 -5.41 12.70
C MET A 20 15.19 -5.14 11.42
N ILE A 21 16.49 -4.89 11.53
CA ILE A 21 17.37 -4.70 10.36
C ILE A 21 17.25 -5.89 9.41
N ARG A 22 17.37 -7.11 9.94
CA ARG A 22 17.22 -8.34 9.14
C ARG A 22 15.85 -8.42 8.47
N SER A 23 14.80 -7.98 9.15
CA SER A 23 13.45 -7.97 8.56
C SER A 23 13.35 -6.98 7.41
N LEU A 24 13.86 -5.78 7.59
CA LEU A 24 13.92 -4.76 6.53
C LEU A 24 14.75 -5.21 5.32
N GLU A 25 15.83 -5.93 5.55
CA GLU A 25 16.74 -6.39 4.50
C GLU A 25 16.26 -7.65 3.76
N THR A 26 15.27 -8.41 4.32
CA THR A 26 14.94 -9.73 3.77
C THR A 26 13.45 -10.02 3.60
N LYS A 27 12.54 -9.14 4.02
CA LYS A 27 11.10 -9.39 3.97
C LYS A 27 10.41 -8.45 3.00
N GLU A 28 9.41 -8.97 2.30
CA GLU A 28 8.53 -8.18 1.40
C GLU A 28 7.55 -7.32 2.17
N VAL A 29 7.08 -7.81 3.32
CA VAL A 29 6.17 -7.08 4.21
C VAL A 29 6.79 -6.97 5.58
N VAL A 30 6.89 -5.76 6.11
CA VAL A 30 7.37 -5.47 7.47
C VAL A 30 6.34 -4.65 8.21
N VAL A 31 6.00 -5.07 9.41
CA VAL A 31 5.07 -4.35 10.29
C VAL A 31 5.80 -3.96 11.56
N TYR A 32 5.81 -2.71 11.85
CA TYR A 32 6.24 -2.15 13.11
C TYR A 32 5.04 -1.52 13.83
N SER A 33 4.88 -1.81 15.11
CA SER A 33 3.98 -1.10 16.01
C SER A 33 4.70 -0.86 17.32
N GLY A 34 4.93 0.40 17.66
CA GLY A 34 5.70 0.72 18.85
C GLY A 34 6.03 2.20 18.99
N HIS A 35 6.97 2.49 19.89
CA HIS A 35 7.45 3.85 20.10
C HIS A 35 8.31 4.33 18.93
N SER A 36 8.07 5.55 18.52
CA SER A 36 8.82 6.24 17.47
C SER A 36 8.72 7.76 17.72
N GLY A 37 9.40 8.52 16.90
CA GLY A 37 9.31 9.97 16.90
C GLY A 37 10.09 10.57 15.73
N PRO A 38 9.85 11.84 15.40
CA PRO A 38 10.58 12.53 14.35
C PRO A 38 12.07 12.54 14.70
N PHE A 39 12.91 12.15 13.76
CA PHE A 39 14.38 12.06 13.88
C PHE A 39 14.93 10.90 14.72
N TRP A 40 14.08 10.05 15.30
CA TRP A 40 14.51 8.97 16.20
C TRP A 40 14.33 7.59 15.57
N GLY A 41 13.57 7.50 14.50
CA GLY A 41 13.31 6.23 13.84
C GLY A 41 12.47 5.27 14.69
N PHE A 42 12.90 4.01 14.76
CA PHE A 42 12.23 2.95 15.52
C PHE A 42 12.85 2.79 16.90
N SER A 43 12.03 2.89 17.93
CA SER A 43 12.41 2.55 19.30
C SER A 43 11.99 1.11 19.61
N LEU A 44 12.87 0.15 19.31
CA LEU A 44 12.61 -1.28 19.37
C LEU A 44 12.73 -1.89 20.78
N ALA A 45 13.28 -1.12 21.70
CA ALA A 45 13.42 -1.48 23.12
C ALA A 45 12.81 -0.40 24.01
N ASN A 46 12.88 -0.59 25.31
CA ASN A 46 12.45 0.40 26.27
C ASN A 46 13.48 1.56 26.33
N TRP A 47 13.21 2.62 25.57
CA TRP A 47 14.06 3.80 25.47
C TRP A 47 14.40 4.48 26.81
N LYS A 48 13.62 4.19 27.89
CA LYS A 48 13.92 4.66 29.25
C LYS A 48 14.97 3.81 29.96
N LYS A 49 15.35 2.70 29.38
CA LYS A 49 16.26 1.71 29.98
C LYS A 49 17.51 1.43 29.16
N THR A 50 17.42 1.59 27.85
CA THR A 50 18.53 1.29 26.94
C THR A 50 18.35 2.05 25.62
N ASP A 51 19.44 2.59 25.08
CA ASP A 51 19.49 3.22 23.76
C ASP A 51 19.84 2.20 22.66
N GLU A 52 20.18 0.97 23.03
CA GLU A 52 20.69 -0.07 22.11
C GLU A 52 19.61 -0.64 21.16
N GLY A 53 18.35 -0.35 21.41
CA GLY A 53 17.23 -0.71 20.54
C GLY A 53 16.79 0.38 19.58
N GLU A 54 17.51 1.47 19.50
CA GLU A 54 17.19 2.57 18.58
C GLU A 54 17.72 2.25 17.17
N LEU A 55 16.86 2.41 16.18
CA LEU A 55 17.21 2.35 14.76
C LEU A 55 16.75 3.65 14.11
N ASP A 56 17.67 4.60 14.01
CA ASP A 56 17.33 5.92 13.52
C ASP A 56 17.26 5.99 11.98
N ASP A 57 16.69 7.08 11.48
CA ASP A 57 16.47 7.31 10.06
C ASP A 57 17.79 7.41 9.27
N ASN A 58 18.87 7.91 9.84
CA ASN A 58 20.19 7.95 9.17
C ASN A 58 20.74 6.52 8.96
N GLU A 59 20.49 5.62 9.90
CA GLU A 59 20.89 4.23 9.76
C GLU A 59 20.07 3.53 8.67
N ILE A 60 18.73 3.77 8.63
CA ILE A 60 17.83 3.21 7.61
C ILE A 60 18.32 3.55 6.21
N ALA A 61 18.73 4.79 5.97
CA ALA A 61 19.24 5.21 4.68
C ALA A 61 20.49 4.44 4.22
N THR A 62 21.19 3.76 5.13
CA THR A 62 22.43 3.01 4.85
C THR A 62 22.29 1.49 4.88
N LEU A 63 21.12 0.97 5.23
CA LEU A 63 20.86 -0.48 5.25
C LEU A 63 21.01 -1.12 3.87
N SER A 64 21.26 -2.42 3.85
CA SER A 64 21.27 -3.22 2.62
C SER A 64 19.85 -3.64 2.22
N LEU A 65 18.98 -2.66 1.96
CA LEU A 65 17.61 -2.92 1.58
C LEU A 65 17.53 -3.69 0.25
N PRO A 66 16.53 -4.57 0.08
CA PRO A 66 16.38 -5.33 -1.14
C PRO A 66 15.89 -4.43 -2.29
N SER A 67 16.25 -4.80 -3.52
CA SER A 67 15.77 -4.13 -4.72
C SER A 67 14.36 -4.56 -5.14
N TYR A 68 13.81 -5.62 -4.55
CA TYR A 68 12.44 -6.04 -4.80
C TYR A 68 11.44 -5.15 -4.03
N TYR A 69 10.17 -5.26 -4.40
CA TYR A 69 9.09 -4.49 -3.83
C TYR A 69 8.84 -4.85 -2.36
N GLN A 70 8.64 -3.83 -1.53
CA GLN A 70 8.29 -3.97 -0.12
C GLN A 70 7.10 -3.10 0.25
N VAL A 71 6.29 -3.60 1.18
CA VAL A 71 5.27 -2.82 1.88
C VAL A 71 5.64 -2.77 3.36
N ILE A 72 5.74 -1.58 3.92
CA ILE A 72 6.13 -1.38 5.31
C ILE A 72 5.05 -0.59 6.03
N LEU A 73 4.48 -1.15 7.08
CA LEU A 73 3.64 -0.40 8.02
C LEU A 73 4.47 0.04 9.22
N THR A 74 4.50 1.33 9.49
CA THR A 74 5.18 1.93 10.64
C THR A 74 4.15 2.61 11.54
N GLU A 75 3.44 1.82 12.34
CA GLU A 75 2.49 2.32 13.32
C GLU A 75 3.25 2.78 14.57
N GLY A 76 3.15 4.07 14.89
CA GLY A 76 3.86 4.71 15.99
C GLY A 76 3.64 6.22 15.98
N CYS A 77 4.33 6.97 16.84
CA CYS A 77 4.20 8.42 16.88
C CYS A 77 5.02 9.07 15.76
N GLU A 78 4.36 9.89 14.91
CA GLU A 78 5.00 10.76 13.92
C GLU A 78 6.01 10.04 13.01
N THR A 79 5.66 8.83 12.56
CA THR A 79 6.54 8.01 11.70
C THR A 79 6.66 8.54 10.26
N TYR A 80 5.96 9.62 9.93
CA TYR A 80 5.97 10.23 8.60
C TYR A 80 7.38 10.56 8.10
N ALA A 81 8.26 11.00 8.99
CA ALA A 81 9.65 11.32 8.64
C ALA A 81 10.44 10.11 8.12
N LEU A 82 10.07 8.88 8.52
CA LEU A 82 10.72 7.65 8.06
C LEU A 82 10.62 7.43 6.55
N GLY A 83 9.56 7.92 5.91
CA GLY A 83 9.44 7.86 4.45
C GLY A 83 10.66 8.43 3.74
N ASN A 84 11.15 9.58 4.18
CA ASN A 84 12.33 10.20 3.61
C ASN A 84 13.62 9.38 3.85
N ALA A 85 13.75 8.74 5.00
CA ALA A 85 14.90 7.90 5.32
C ALA A 85 14.97 6.66 4.42
N PHE A 86 13.82 6.01 4.19
CA PHE A 86 13.74 4.88 3.28
C PHE A 86 14.06 5.28 1.83
N TYR A 87 13.53 6.40 1.35
CA TYR A 87 13.80 6.86 -0.03
C TYR A 87 15.18 7.51 -0.21
N ALA A 88 15.88 7.82 0.86
CA ALA A 88 17.29 8.17 0.81
C ALA A 88 18.19 6.94 0.59
N ASN A 89 17.67 5.73 0.79
CA ASN A 89 18.41 4.49 0.56
C ASN A 89 18.56 4.24 -0.94
N PRO A 90 19.79 3.98 -1.46
CA PRO A 90 20.02 3.79 -2.90
C PRO A 90 19.21 2.65 -3.54
N ALA A 91 18.79 1.63 -2.76
CA ALA A 91 17.95 0.54 -3.26
C ALA A 91 16.48 0.95 -3.46
N LYS A 92 16.06 2.09 -2.88
CA LYS A 92 14.69 2.60 -2.87
C LYS A 92 14.56 4.03 -3.43
N ASP A 93 15.61 4.58 -4.00
CA ASP A 93 15.71 5.97 -4.46
C ASP A 93 14.70 6.33 -5.56
N ARG A 94 14.22 5.33 -6.31
CA ARG A 94 13.25 5.51 -7.39
C ARG A 94 11.80 5.43 -6.95
N ARG A 95 11.53 5.10 -5.71
CA ARG A 95 10.17 4.93 -5.14
C ARG A 95 9.27 3.89 -5.84
N THR A 96 9.81 3.10 -6.76
CA THR A 96 9.05 2.15 -7.58
C THR A 96 8.96 0.76 -6.95
N ASN A 97 9.59 0.56 -5.81
CA ASN A 97 9.71 -0.74 -5.16
C ASN A 97 9.51 -0.68 -3.63
N LEU A 98 8.86 0.38 -3.15
CA LEU A 98 8.55 0.55 -1.74
C LEU A 98 7.29 1.38 -1.53
N ASP A 99 6.32 0.83 -0.82
CA ASP A 99 5.25 1.58 -0.18
C ASP A 99 5.45 1.56 1.32
N ILE A 100 5.42 2.73 1.93
CA ILE A 100 5.52 2.85 3.38
C ILE A 100 4.31 3.58 3.93
N ILE A 101 3.58 2.92 4.83
CA ILE A 101 2.43 3.46 5.55
C ILE A 101 2.93 4.02 6.88
N THR A 102 2.65 5.27 7.12
CA THR A 102 3.16 6.04 8.25
C THR A 102 2.05 6.77 8.97
N THR A 103 2.31 7.21 10.18
CA THR A 103 1.43 8.10 10.95
C THR A 103 1.95 9.54 10.87
N THR A 104 1.03 10.50 10.77
CA THR A 104 1.36 11.93 10.74
C THR A 104 1.29 12.58 12.12
N THR A 105 0.70 11.90 13.08
CA THR A 105 0.45 12.37 14.45
C THR A 105 0.86 11.32 15.48
N TYR A 106 0.49 11.55 16.73
CA TYR A 106 0.73 10.58 17.80
C TYR A 106 -0.21 9.39 17.67
N SER A 107 0.34 8.20 17.92
CA SER A 107 -0.39 6.94 18.03
C SER A 107 -0.42 6.46 19.49
N THR A 108 -1.43 5.69 19.84
CA THR A 108 -1.54 5.11 21.17
C THR A 108 -1.22 3.62 21.16
N SER A 109 -0.41 3.18 22.10
CA SER A 109 -0.06 1.76 22.27
C SER A 109 -1.24 0.87 22.73
N MET A 110 -2.40 1.44 22.99
CA MET A 110 -3.58 0.70 23.39
C MET A 110 -4.45 0.24 22.22
N ASP A 111 -4.16 0.74 21.03
CA ASP A 111 -4.89 0.41 19.82
C ASP A 111 -4.07 -0.55 18.95
N GLY A 112 -4.51 -1.80 18.89
CA GLY A 112 -3.92 -2.82 18.03
C GLY A 112 -4.67 -3.01 16.70
N ASP A 113 -5.76 -2.28 16.50
CA ASP A 113 -6.62 -2.42 15.32
C ASP A 113 -5.93 -2.01 14.03
N PRO A 114 -5.10 -0.95 13.96
CA PRO A 114 -4.39 -0.61 12.72
C PRO A 114 -3.52 -1.72 12.16
N VAL A 115 -2.78 -2.42 13.01
CA VAL A 115 -1.98 -3.58 12.59
C VAL A 115 -2.87 -4.71 12.09
N LYS A 116 -3.98 -4.97 12.79
CA LYS A 116 -4.94 -6.01 12.42
C LYS A 116 -5.62 -5.67 11.09
N ASP A 117 -6.04 -4.43 10.90
CA ASP A 117 -6.70 -3.98 9.67
C ASP A 117 -5.75 -4.06 8.47
N PHE A 118 -4.50 -3.62 8.64
CA PHE A 118 -3.47 -3.80 7.62
C PHE A 118 -3.24 -5.28 7.27
N LEU A 119 -3.06 -6.14 8.26
CA LEU A 119 -2.86 -7.57 8.02
C LEU A 119 -4.09 -8.23 7.38
N THR A 120 -5.29 -7.79 7.75
CA THR A 120 -6.53 -8.26 7.13
C THR A 120 -6.60 -7.83 5.67
N ALA A 121 -6.23 -6.59 5.36
CA ALA A 121 -6.15 -6.11 3.98
C ALA A 121 -5.15 -6.91 3.14
N MET A 122 -4.01 -7.29 3.72
CA MET A 122 -2.97 -8.06 3.02
C MET A 122 -3.35 -9.51 2.74
N VAL A 123 -4.14 -10.15 3.61
CA VAL A 123 -4.42 -11.60 3.53
C VAL A 123 -5.90 -11.94 3.52
N GLY A 124 -6.76 -10.94 3.48
CA GLY A 124 -8.21 -11.13 3.52
C GLY A 124 -8.72 -12.00 2.38
N THR A 125 -9.67 -12.87 2.70
CA THR A 125 -10.33 -13.73 1.72
C THR A 125 -11.84 -13.62 1.82
N SER A 126 -12.51 -13.78 0.67
CA SER A 126 -13.95 -13.93 0.60
C SER A 126 -14.41 -15.28 1.19
N ASP A 127 -15.70 -15.46 1.33
CA ASP A 127 -16.30 -16.74 1.75
C ASP A 127 -15.95 -17.91 0.80
N SER A 128 -15.63 -17.61 -0.45
CA SER A 128 -15.14 -18.59 -1.41
C SER A 128 -13.66 -18.93 -1.30
N GLY A 129 -12.93 -18.25 -0.40
CA GLY A 129 -11.48 -18.39 -0.20
C GLY A 129 -10.62 -17.62 -1.22
N ALA A 130 -11.24 -16.82 -2.10
CA ALA A 130 -10.49 -15.96 -3.01
C ALA A 130 -9.92 -14.75 -2.26
N HIS A 131 -8.70 -14.33 -2.59
CA HIS A 131 -8.10 -13.13 -2.02
C HIS A 131 -8.96 -11.89 -2.35
N MET A 132 -9.15 -11.04 -1.35
CA MET A 132 -9.92 -9.79 -1.47
C MET A 132 -8.94 -8.62 -1.54
N PRO A 133 -8.75 -8.04 -2.73
CA PRO A 133 -7.90 -6.87 -2.85
C PRO A 133 -8.51 -5.65 -2.16
N VAL A 134 -7.67 -4.89 -1.48
CA VAL A 134 -8.04 -3.63 -0.83
C VAL A 134 -7.13 -2.54 -1.40
N THR A 135 -7.73 -1.44 -1.84
CA THR A 135 -6.96 -0.28 -2.30
C THR A 135 -6.33 0.47 -1.13
N TYR A 136 -5.24 1.20 -1.37
CA TYR A 136 -4.67 2.06 -0.33
C TYR A 136 -5.67 3.10 0.18
N GLY A 137 -6.54 3.62 -0.68
CA GLY A 137 -7.58 4.55 -0.27
C GLY A 137 -8.60 3.95 0.71
N GLU A 138 -8.97 2.68 0.53
CA GLU A 138 -9.83 1.94 1.46
C GLU A 138 -9.09 1.64 2.76
N LEU A 139 -7.85 1.13 2.65
CA LEU A 139 -7.02 0.85 3.82
C LEU A 139 -6.80 2.10 4.69
N MET A 140 -6.42 3.25 4.08
CA MET A 140 -6.22 4.48 4.82
C MET A 140 -7.49 4.94 5.52
N ARG A 141 -8.64 4.86 4.83
CA ARG A 141 -9.92 5.21 5.45
C ARG A 141 -10.26 4.32 6.65
N ASP A 142 -10.00 3.02 6.54
CA ASP A 142 -10.27 2.08 7.63
C ASP A 142 -9.30 2.29 8.80
N LEU A 143 -8.03 2.55 8.53
CA LEU A 143 -7.05 2.89 9.55
C LEU A 143 -7.42 4.18 10.29
N ASP A 144 -7.80 5.25 9.58
CA ASP A 144 -8.20 6.52 10.20
C ASP A 144 -9.53 6.42 10.95
N TRP A 145 -10.47 5.58 10.49
CA TRP A 145 -11.77 5.43 11.12
C TRP A 145 -11.71 4.61 12.41
N ASN A 146 -10.86 3.60 12.44
CA ASN A 146 -10.80 2.66 13.56
C ASN A 146 -9.87 3.11 14.69
N THR A 147 -9.11 4.18 14.49
CA THR A 147 -8.26 4.75 15.54
C THR A 147 -9.07 5.64 16.47
N TRP A 148 -8.98 5.39 17.75
CA TRP A 148 -9.66 6.16 18.82
C TRP A 148 -8.98 7.49 19.11
N ASP A 149 -7.82 7.70 18.61
CA ASP A 149 -7.03 8.89 18.84
C ASP A 149 -6.86 9.72 17.56
N THR A 150 -5.94 10.63 17.59
CA THR A 150 -5.67 11.55 16.49
C THR A 150 -4.68 11.00 15.47
N ALA A 151 -4.35 9.73 15.51
CA ALA A 151 -3.45 9.14 14.52
C ALA A 151 -4.10 9.26 13.12
N MET A 152 -3.35 9.81 12.21
CA MET A 152 -3.71 9.90 10.79
C MET A 152 -2.65 9.19 9.99
N TYR A 153 -3.12 8.30 9.13
CA TYR A 153 -2.23 7.49 8.30
C TYR A 153 -2.04 8.11 6.92
N GLY A 154 -0.85 7.96 6.40
CA GLY A 154 -0.50 8.33 5.04
C GLY A 154 0.39 7.26 4.42
N VAL A 155 0.39 7.19 3.11
CA VAL A 155 1.24 6.27 2.36
C VAL A 155 2.19 7.04 1.45
N HIS A 156 3.45 6.62 1.43
CA HIS A 156 4.47 7.10 0.51
C HIS A 156 4.72 6.01 -0.55
N GLY A 157 5.05 6.40 -1.77
CA GLY A 157 5.40 5.48 -2.85
C GLY A 157 4.28 5.14 -3.81
N ILE A 158 3.05 5.38 -3.44
CA ILE A 158 1.86 5.05 -4.22
C ILE A 158 1.87 5.67 -5.64
N ASP A 159 2.51 6.82 -5.81
CA ASP A 159 2.61 7.50 -7.10
C ASP A 159 3.50 6.74 -8.11
N ASP A 160 4.32 5.85 -7.61
CA ASP A 160 5.29 5.06 -8.37
C ASP A 160 4.84 3.60 -8.56
N ASN A 161 3.63 3.27 -8.11
CA ASN A 161 3.03 1.94 -8.23
C ASN A 161 2.57 1.62 -9.66
N PRO A 162 2.25 0.36 -9.94
CA PRO A 162 1.70 -0.04 -11.23
C PRO A 162 0.56 0.85 -11.69
N HIS A 163 0.60 1.32 -12.94
CA HIS A 163 -0.37 2.26 -13.48
C HIS A 163 -1.72 1.61 -13.78
N LEU A 164 -1.76 0.29 -13.89
CA LEU A 164 -3.00 -0.50 -13.94
C LEU A 164 -3.23 -1.16 -12.58
N HIS A 165 -4.49 -1.20 -12.13
CA HIS A 165 -4.82 -1.88 -10.89
C HIS A 165 -4.34 -3.35 -10.90
N PRO A 166 -3.64 -3.85 -9.85
CA PRO A 166 -3.02 -5.19 -9.86
C PRO A 166 -4.01 -6.35 -10.09
N TYR A 167 -5.27 -6.14 -9.78
CA TYR A 167 -6.35 -7.11 -9.96
C TYR A 167 -7.23 -6.82 -11.19
N ALA A 168 -6.75 -5.94 -12.09
CA ALA A 168 -7.44 -5.74 -13.36
C ALA A 168 -7.31 -6.98 -14.25
N GLU A 169 -8.39 -7.30 -14.92
CA GLU A 169 -8.49 -8.43 -15.85
C GLU A 169 -8.62 -7.89 -17.29
N PRO A 170 -7.48 -7.62 -17.97
CA PRO A 170 -7.48 -6.99 -19.29
C PRO A 170 -8.24 -7.77 -20.37
N GLU A 171 -8.41 -9.09 -20.18
CA GLU A 171 -9.21 -9.96 -21.05
C GLU A 171 -10.68 -9.58 -21.09
N HIS A 172 -11.18 -8.90 -20.05
CA HIS A 172 -12.56 -8.40 -20.01
C HIS A 172 -12.73 -7.03 -20.66
N PHE A 173 -11.65 -6.35 -21.04
CA PHE A 173 -11.75 -5.02 -21.65
C PHE A 173 -12.60 -5.06 -22.92
N CYS A 174 -13.48 -4.08 -23.04
CA CYS A 174 -14.47 -3.99 -24.11
C CYS A 174 -15.50 -5.13 -24.17
N SER A 175 -15.57 -6.00 -23.17
CA SER A 175 -16.70 -6.94 -23.05
C SER A 175 -17.97 -6.17 -22.71
N PRO A 176 -19.10 -6.45 -23.37
CA PRO A 176 -20.39 -5.82 -23.03
C PRO A 176 -20.79 -6.11 -21.59
N CYS A 177 -21.36 -5.12 -20.91
CA CYS A 177 -21.78 -5.26 -19.51
C CYS A 177 -23.07 -4.48 -19.22
N MET A 178 -23.75 -4.85 -18.14
CA MET A 178 -24.88 -4.13 -17.57
C MET A 178 -24.58 -3.62 -16.16
N SER A 179 -23.60 -4.26 -15.49
CA SER A 179 -23.16 -3.93 -14.14
C SER A 179 -21.67 -4.25 -13.98
N ASP A 180 -21.05 -3.75 -12.91
CA ASP A 180 -19.65 -4.03 -12.59
C ASP A 180 -19.39 -5.54 -12.41
N TRP A 181 -20.38 -6.31 -11.99
CA TRP A 181 -20.29 -7.76 -11.81
C TRP A 181 -20.04 -8.54 -13.13
N ASP A 182 -20.46 -7.96 -14.24
CA ASP A 182 -20.27 -8.60 -15.56
C ASP A 182 -18.83 -8.49 -16.04
N CYS A 183 -18.00 -7.68 -15.36
CA CYS A 183 -16.61 -7.40 -15.74
C CYS A 183 -15.57 -8.29 -15.03
N GLY A 184 -16.01 -9.39 -14.42
CA GLY A 184 -15.13 -10.43 -13.86
C GLY A 184 -14.61 -10.15 -12.47
N SER A 185 -14.55 -8.91 -12.03
CA SER A 185 -14.06 -8.53 -10.70
C SER A 185 -15.21 -8.10 -9.79
N SER A 186 -15.35 -8.76 -8.66
CA SER A 186 -16.26 -8.34 -7.59
C SER A 186 -15.71 -7.17 -6.74
N TRP A 187 -14.47 -6.73 -6.99
CA TRP A 187 -13.71 -5.85 -6.09
C TRP A 187 -13.23 -4.55 -6.74
N ASN A 188 -13.97 -4.03 -7.70
CA ASN A 188 -13.77 -2.68 -8.29
C ASN A 188 -12.53 -2.46 -9.17
N ALA A 189 -11.72 -3.49 -9.43
CA ALA A 189 -10.61 -3.34 -10.37
C ALA A 189 -11.11 -3.19 -11.82
N ASN A 190 -12.10 -4.00 -12.20
CA ASN A 190 -12.85 -3.86 -13.45
C ASN A 190 -14.26 -3.35 -13.15
N PHE A 191 -14.76 -2.46 -14.00
CA PHE A 191 -16.10 -1.90 -13.84
C PHE A 191 -16.76 -1.63 -15.18
N CYS A 192 -18.08 -1.53 -15.15
CA CYS A 192 -18.91 -1.30 -16.33
C CYS A 192 -18.98 0.19 -16.62
N LEU A 193 -18.37 0.62 -17.72
CA LEU A 193 -18.29 2.01 -18.13
C LEU A 193 -19.26 2.30 -19.29
N ASN A 194 -20.00 3.39 -19.20
CA ASN A 194 -20.87 3.84 -20.28
C ASN A 194 -20.06 4.68 -21.28
N LEU A 195 -19.92 4.17 -22.52
CA LEU A 195 -19.25 4.85 -23.63
C LEU A 195 -20.24 5.55 -24.57
N GLY A 196 -21.34 6.05 -24.03
CA GLY A 196 -22.32 6.83 -24.77
C GLY A 196 -23.15 5.98 -25.75
N THR A 197 -23.12 6.33 -27.04
CA THR A 197 -23.90 5.64 -28.07
C THR A 197 -23.46 4.20 -28.32
N ASP A 198 -22.24 3.85 -27.92
CA ASP A 198 -21.68 2.52 -28.13
C ASP A 198 -22.19 1.51 -27.10
N GLY A 199 -22.73 1.99 -25.97
CA GLY A 199 -23.25 1.14 -24.91
C GLY A 199 -22.34 1.07 -23.68
N GLN A 200 -22.49 -0.02 -22.92
CA GLN A 200 -21.72 -0.22 -21.70
C GLN A 200 -20.71 -1.35 -21.90
N PHE A 201 -19.46 -1.10 -21.49
CA PHE A 201 -18.35 -2.02 -21.67
C PHE A 201 -17.44 -2.04 -20.46
N CYS A 202 -16.80 -3.16 -20.24
CA CYS A 202 -15.84 -3.34 -19.16
C CYS A 202 -14.55 -2.55 -19.40
N ALA A 203 -14.11 -1.86 -18.36
CA ALA A 203 -12.85 -1.13 -18.26
C ALA A 203 -12.24 -1.40 -16.89
N ALA A 204 -10.95 -1.08 -16.70
CA ALA A 204 -10.29 -1.19 -15.41
C ALA A 204 -9.69 0.14 -14.97
N GLU A 205 -9.60 0.32 -13.67
CA GLU A 205 -8.98 1.49 -13.05
C GLU A 205 -7.49 1.60 -13.39
N CYS A 206 -7.05 2.82 -13.68
CA CYS A 206 -5.65 3.12 -13.99
C CYS A 206 -5.23 4.46 -13.41
N THR A 207 -3.92 4.64 -13.24
CA THR A 207 -3.32 5.91 -12.81
C THR A 207 -2.45 6.55 -13.89
N GLY A 208 -2.03 5.80 -14.91
CA GLY A 208 -1.22 6.27 -16.04
C GLY A 208 -1.39 5.40 -17.28
N ASP A 209 -0.99 5.96 -18.43
CA ASP A 209 -1.14 5.29 -19.73
C ASP A 209 -0.29 4.02 -19.84
N ASP A 210 0.87 4.00 -19.18
CA ASP A 210 1.83 2.86 -19.19
C ASP A 210 1.23 1.56 -18.59
N GLY A 211 0.14 1.68 -17.82
CA GLY A 211 -0.56 0.54 -17.27
C GLY A 211 -1.64 -0.03 -18.19
N CYS A 212 -2.07 0.72 -19.19
CA CYS A 212 -3.11 0.26 -20.09
C CYS A 212 -2.53 -0.64 -21.18
N PRO A 213 -3.28 -1.66 -21.65
CA PRO A 213 -2.88 -2.46 -22.78
C PRO A 213 -2.71 -1.63 -24.06
N ASP A 214 -1.98 -2.18 -25.04
CA ASP A 214 -1.82 -1.55 -26.36
C ASP A 214 -3.17 -1.20 -26.99
N GLY A 215 -3.29 0.04 -27.47
CA GLY A 215 -4.53 0.57 -28.04
C GLY A 215 -5.53 1.13 -27.03
N TYR A 216 -5.11 1.21 -25.75
CA TYR A 216 -5.89 1.83 -24.68
C TYR A 216 -5.13 3.01 -24.06
N THR A 217 -5.86 3.97 -23.53
CA THR A 217 -5.33 5.13 -22.80
C THR A 217 -6.02 5.28 -21.45
N CYS A 218 -5.29 5.77 -20.46
CA CYS A 218 -5.82 6.03 -19.12
C CYS A 218 -6.57 7.38 -19.10
N ALA A 219 -7.85 7.36 -19.34
CA ALA A 219 -8.68 8.56 -19.43
C ALA A 219 -9.51 8.79 -18.15
N ALA A 220 -9.80 10.08 -17.88
CA ALA A 220 -10.76 10.44 -16.85
C ALA A 220 -12.17 9.98 -17.25
N VAL A 221 -12.84 9.28 -16.34
CA VAL A 221 -14.18 8.72 -16.57
C VAL A 221 -15.16 9.17 -15.50
N ALA A 222 -16.43 9.28 -15.89
CA ALA A 222 -17.52 9.51 -14.96
C ALA A 222 -18.18 8.17 -14.60
N ARG A 223 -18.26 7.89 -13.33
CA ARG A 223 -19.00 6.76 -12.78
C ARG A 223 -20.26 7.31 -12.11
N ASN A 224 -21.43 6.81 -12.49
CA ASN A 224 -22.72 7.27 -11.95
C ASN A 224 -22.94 8.80 -12.03
N ASN A 225 -22.58 9.42 -13.16
CA ASN A 225 -22.65 10.87 -13.40
C ASN A 225 -21.75 11.74 -12.49
N THR A 226 -20.84 11.16 -11.77
CA THR A 226 -19.84 11.89 -10.99
C THR A 226 -18.46 11.56 -11.54
N LEU A 227 -17.59 12.56 -11.71
CA LEU A 227 -16.21 12.29 -12.10
C LEU A 227 -15.55 11.52 -10.94
N SER A 228 -15.29 10.24 -11.14
CA SER A 228 -14.91 9.34 -10.03
C SER A 228 -13.54 8.69 -10.15
N GLY A 229 -12.84 8.85 -11.28
CA GLY A 229 -11.55 8.22 -11.43
C GLY A 229 -11.03 8.23 -12.87
N ARG A 230 -10.05 7.39 -13.13
CA ARG A 230 -9.47 7.15 -14.45
C ARG A 230 -9.59 5.68 -14.79
N ALA A 231 -9.80 5.37 -16.07
CA ALA A 231 -9.89 4.01 -16.56
C ALA A 231 -9.17 3.84 -17.89
N CYS A 232 -8.67 2.63 -18.14
CA CYS A 232 -8.20 2.24 -19.45
C CYS A 232 -9.38 2.15 -20.40
N VAL A 233 -9.45 3.06 -21.35
CA VAL A 233 -10.45 3.10 -22.42
C VAL A 233 -9.76 2.97 -23.77
N PRO A 234 -10.40 2.41 -24.80
CA PRO A 234 -9.83 2.40 -26.14
C PRO A 234 -9.45 3.82 -26.60
N GLU A 235 -8.33 3.99 -27.28
CA GLU A 235 -7.91 5.28 -27.85
C GLU A 235 -8.98 5.88 -28.79
N SER A 236 -9.77 5.00 -29.43
CA SER A 236 -10.91 5.38 -30.25
C SER A 236 -12.14 5.83 -29.44
N PHE A 237 -12.12 5.65 -28.12
CA PHE A 237 -13.29 5.77 -27.23
C PHE A 237 -14.50 4.92 -27.68
N SER A 238 -14.26 3.86 -28.41
CA SER A 238 -15.29 2.95 -28.93
C SER A 238 -14.82 1.50 -28.80
N CYS A 239 -15.65 0.67 -28.18
CA CYS A 239 -15.42 -0.77 -28.09
C CYS A 239 -16.01 -1.53 -29.28
N THR A 240 -16.95 -0.93 -30.04
CA THR A 240 -17.59 -1.59 -31.17
C THR A 240 -16.68 -1.76 -32.39
N HIS A 241 -15.60 -0.98 -32.44
CA HIS A 241 -14.58 -1.05 -33.50
C HIS A 241 -13.36 -1.87 -33.11
N ASN A 242 -13.24 -2.30 -31.86
CA ASN A 242 -12.15 -3.11 -31.33
C ASN A 242 -12.46 -4.63 -31.35
N THR A 243 -13.24 -5.10 -32.29
CA THR A 243 -13.34 -6.55 -32.50
C THR A 243 -11.97 -7.09 -32.90
N LYS A 244 -11.25 -7.66 -31.92
CA LYS A 244 -10.05 -8.45 -32.20
C LYS A 244 -10.32 -9.45 -33.33
N PRO A 245 -9.44 -9.55 -34.32
CA PRO A 245 -9.55 -10.60 -35.34
C PRO A 245 -9.42 -12.00 -34.77
#